data_8197fbc9587d3d144e88fcec4fc9be56
#
_entry.id   8197fbc9587d3d144e88fcec4fc9be56
#
_cell.length_a   1.000
_cell.length_b   1.000
_cell.length_c   1.000
_cell.angle_alpha   90.00
_cell.angle_beta   90.00
_cell.angle_gamma   90.00
#
_symmetry.space_group_name_H-M   'P 1'
#
loop_
_entity.id
_entity.type
_entity.pdbx_description
1 polymer ?
#
loop_
_entity_poly.entity_id
_entity_poly.type
_entity_poly.pdbx_seq_one_letter_code
_entity_poly.pdbx_strand_id
1 'polypeptide(L)'
;ANEGASLQLAGLFNSSHGSVPLQLAGFFNDGEGLHLIQFAGLGNHAGSHVYLQIAGLGNSGPYWQKDREGLQSPYAQLSLLANYSGDAPLQIALANISEQRSFFQLGALNFSERAHVQLGAYNSGEIAPGVRLGLVNTGAGGPFQFSVANINTSGRTYGFSAGVWNYAEKHDGVMLGVFNYADELDGVQVGLINIHRKGRFSILPGVNF
;
A
#
# COMPACT_ATOMS: atom_id res chain seq x y z
N ALA A 1 8.05 21.88 25.11
CA ALA A 1 8.80 20.79 24.49
C ALA A 1 9.81 20.26 25.51
N ASN A 2 9.77 18.96 25.84
CA ASN A 2 10.75 18.33 26.73
C ASN A 2 11.80 17.62 25.87
N GLU A 3 13.04 18.03 25.98
CA GLU A 3 14.17 17.33 25.40
C GLU A 3 14.57 16.17 26.34
N GLY A 4 14.59 14.94 25.82
CA GLY A 4 15.13 13.77 26.52
C GLY A 4 14.25 13.13 27.59
N ALA A 5 12.93 13.35 27.57
CA ALA A 5 12.02 12.64 28.45
C ALA A 5 11.86 11.16 27.98
N SER A 6 11.86 10.22 28.93
CA SER A 6 11.60 8.79 28.60
C SER A 6 10.12 8.51 28.32
N LEU A 7 9.24 9.34 28.85
CA LEU A 7 7.78 9.18 28.77
C LEU A 7 7.14 10.57 28.76
N GLN A 8 6.18 10.77 27.86
CA GLN A 8 5.28 11.90 27.87
C GLN A 8 3.83 11.41 27.99
N LEU A 9 3.12 11.97 28.98
CA LEU A 9 1.70 11.72 29.20
C LEU A 9 0.95 13.05 29.16
N ALA A 10 -0.11 13.13 28.37
CA ALA A 10 -0.96 14.31 28.33
C ALA A 10 -2.44 13.92 28.16
N GLY A 11 -3.32 14.66 28.78
CA GLY A 11 -4.76 14.51 28.59
C GLY A 11 -5.21 14.89 27.18
N LEU A 12 -4.58 15.89 26.57
CA LEU A 12 -4.94 16.39 25.24
C LEU A 12 -3.80 16.22 24.24
N PHE A 13 -2.67 16.91 24.42
CA PHE A 13 -1.61 16.98 23.42
C PHE A 13 -0.23 16.75 24.02
N ASN A 14 0.57 15.94 23.36
CA ASN A 14 2.00 15.90 23.53
C ASN A 14 2.69 16.51 22.30
N SER A 15 3.74 17.31 22.54
CA SER A 15 4.65 17.77 21.49
C SER A 15 6.09 17.61 21.96
N SER A 16 6.96 17.11 21.10
CA SER A 16 8.40 16.97 21.39
C SER A 16 9.25 17.30 20.17
N HIS A 17 10.38 17.98 20.41
CA HIS A 17 11.41 18.23 19.39
C HIS A 17 12.61 17.29 19.54
N GLY A 18 12.62 16.45 20.57
CA GLY A 18 13.65 15.48 20.85
C GLY A 18 13.11 14.05 20.96
N SER A 19 14.01 13.11 21.17
CA SER A 19 13.64 11.69 21.29
C SER A 19 12.87 11.41 22.57
N VAL A 20 11.66 10.90 22.42
CA VAL A 20 10.78 10.47 23.51
C VAL A 20 10.29 9.06 23.22
N PRO A 21 10.84 8.05 23.90
CA PRO A 21 10.48 6.66 23.63
C PRO A 21 8.98 6.37 23.65
N LEU A 22 8.25 6.93 24.63
CA LEU A 22 6.82 6.68 24.77
C LEU A 22 6.02 7.98 24.89
N GLN A 23 5.07 8.17 23.97
CA GLN A 23 4.10 9.27 23.99
C GLN A 23 2.68 8.75 24.08
N LEU A 24 1.95 9.16 25.10
CA LEU A 24 0.54 8.83 25.30
C LEU A 24 -0.28 10.12 25.42
N ALA A 25 -1.27 10.31 24.57
CA ALA A 25 -2.17 11.47 24.59
C ALA A 25 -3.63 11.05 24.46
N GLY A 26 -4.52 11.82 25.09
CA GLY A 26 -5.96 11.65 24.90
C GLY A 26 -6.40 11.99 23.47
N PHE A 27 -5.76 12.99 22.85
CA PHE A 27 -6.11 13.44 21.50
C PHE A 27 -4.96 13.26 20.51
N PHE A 28 -3.84 13.99 20.65
CA PHE A 28 -2.79 13.99 19.65
C PHE A 28 -1.38 13.90 20.24
N ASN A 29 -0.52 13.15 19.57
CA ASN A 29 0.92 13.23 19.72
C ASN A 29 1.54 13.85 18.46
N ASP A 30 2.48 14.77 18.67
CA ASP A 30 3.34 15.36 17.65
C ASP A 30 4.79 15.21 18.10
N GLY A 31 5.64 14.61 17.28
CA GLY A 31 7.00 14.30 17.66
C GLY A 31 8.01 14.44 16.54
N GLU A 32 9.07 15.21 16.81
CA GLU A 32 10.30 15.23 16.04
C GLU A 32 11.39 14.50 16.83
N GLY A 33 11.99 13.47 16.29
CA GLY A 33 12.99 12.67 16.99
C GLY A 33 12.64 11.19 17.02
N LEU A 34 13.39 10.42 17.80
CA LEU A 34 13.16 8.97 17.89
C LEU A 34 12.04 8.65 18.89
N HIS A 35 11.02 7.98 18.41
CA HIS A 35 9.92 7.46 19.23
C HIS A 35 9.83 5.94 19.06
N LEU A 36 9.60 5.21 20.15
CA LEU A 36 9.30 3.78 20.07
C LEU A 36 7.79 3.59 19.85
N ILE A 37 6.98 4.24 20.68
CA ILE A 37 5.52 4.09 20.63
C ILE A 37 4.86 5.46 20.76
N GLN A 38 3.93 5.75 19.87
CA GLN A 38 2.97 6.85 19.99
C GLN A 38 1.56 6.27 20.05
N PHE A 39 0.83 6.59 21.10
CA PHE A 39 -0.57 6.21 21.28
C PHE A 39 -1.42 7.47 21.48
N ALA A 40 -2.45 7.65 20.68
CA ALA A 40 -3.36 8.79 20.79
C ALA A 40 -4.82 8.36 20.56
N GLY A 41 -5.74 9.04 21.22
CA GLY A 41 -7.16 8.84 21.00
C GLY A 41 -7.61 9.25 19.60
N LEU A 42 -7.02 10.30 19.01
CA LEU A 42 -7.36 10.74 17.67
C LEU A 42 -6.23 10.53 16.67
N GLY A 43 -5.05 11.10 16.90
CA GLY A 43 -4.01 11.07 15.89
C GLY A 43 -2.58 11.13 16.41
N ASN A 44 -1.66 10.53 15.66
CA ASN A 44 -0.23 10.66 15.85
C ASN A 44 0.42 11.28 14.62
N HIS A 45 1.34 12.19 14.85
CA HIS A 45 2.28 12.70 13.86
C HIS A 45 3.71 12.44 14.30
N ALA A 46 4.54 11.94 13.39
CA ALA A 46 5.97 11.81 13.61
C ALA A 46 6.72 12.44 12.44
N GLY A 47 7.54 13.44 12.72
CA GLY A 47 8.44 14.07 11.74
C GLY A 47 9.69 13.26 11.46
N SER A 48 9.99 12.24 12.27
CA SER A 48 11.15 11.38 12.11
C SER A 48 10.85 9.92 12.54
N HIS A 49 11.80 9.24 13.16
CA HIS A 49 11.69 7.81 13.44
C HIS A 49 10.62 7.48 14.49
N VAL A 50 9.72 6.57 14.13
CA VAL A 50 8.79 5.95 15.09
C VAL A 50 8.65 4.46 14.76
N TYR A 51 8.58 3.60 15.78
CA TYR A 51 8.38 2.17 15.54
C TYR A 51 6.90 1.81 15.44
N LEU A 52 6.07 2.31 16.34
CA LEU A 52 4.66 1.97 16.40
C LEU A 52 3.80 3.21 16.64
N GLN A 53 2.83 3.43 15.77
CA GLN A 53 1.80 4.45 15.94
C GLN A 53 0.42 3.78 16.04
N ILE A 54 -0.32 4.09 17.08
CA ILE A 54 -1.70 3.63 17.28
C ILE A 54 -2.58 4.85 17.55
N ALA A 55 -3.60 5.04 16.73
CA ALA A 55 -4.54 6.14 16.88
C ALA A 55 -5.98 5.74 16.60
N GLY A 56 -6.93 6.46 17.19
CA GLY A 56 -8.34 6.27 16.91
C GLY A 56 -8.71 6.66 15.49
N LEU A 57 -8.21 7.79 14.98
CA LEU A 57 -8.54 8.23 13.63
C LEU A 57 -7.40 8.02 12.64
N GLY A 58 -6.20 8.52 12.90
CA GLY A 58 -5.16 8.42 11.91
C GLY A 58 -3.74 8.60 12.42
N ASN A 59 -2.80 8.06 11.66
CA ASN A 59 -1.38 8.21 11.88
C ASN A 59 -0.73 8.85 10.67
N SER A 60 0.19 9.78 10.93
CA SER A 60 1.08 10.36 9.93
C SER A 60 2.54 10.10 10.34
N GLY A 61 3.26 9.43 9.46
CA GLY A 61 4.70 9.22 9.59
C GLY A 61 5.50 10.26 8.82
N PRO A 62 6.82 10.19 8.87
CA PRO A 62 7.68 11.10 8.13
C PRO A 62 7.43 10.99 6.63
N TYR A 63 7.37 12.13 5.98
CA TYR A 63 7.37 12.23 4.53
C TYR A 63 8.76 11.85 4.00
N TRP A 64 8.79 11.23 2.84
CA TRP A 64 10.05 10.99 2.18
C TRP A 64 10.69 12.33 1.77
N GLN A 65 11.89 12.58 2.25
CA GLN A 65 12.72 13.69 1.79
C GLN A 65 13.95 13.09 1.10
N LYS A 66 14.10 13.37 -0.18
CA LYS A 66 15.16 12.84 -1.05
C LYS A 66 16.58 13.09 -0.51
N ASP A 67 16.73 14.12 0.32
CA ASP A 67 18.02 14.58 0.84
C ASP A 67 18.35 14.07 2.25
N ARG A 68 17.48 13.24 2.84
CA ARG A 68 17.69 12.64 4.16
C ARG A 68 17.79 11.12 4.06
N GLU A 69 18.95 10.66 3.63
CA GLU A 69 19.29 9.24 3.74
C GLU A 69 19.28 8.83 5.22
N GLY A 70 18.48 7.83 5.57
CA GLY A 70 18.46 7.21 6.90
C GLY A 70 17.25 7.51 7.77
N LEU A 71 16.26 8.30 7.34
CA LEU A 71 15.00 8.42 8.07
C LEU A 71 14.18 7.13 7.91
N GLN A 72 14.08 6.38 8.99
CA GLN A 72 13.22 5.20 9.04
C GLN A 72 11.79 5.65 9.34
N SER A 73 10.90 5.30 8.46
CA SER A 73 9.45 5.45 8.64
C SER A 73 8.93 4.51 9.73
N PRO A 74 7.69 4.68 10.21
CA PRO A 74 7.13 3.78 11.21
C PRO A 74 7.16 2.34 10.71
N TYR A 75 7.52 1.40 11.60
CA TYR A 75 7.41 -0.01 11.30
C TYR A 75 5.94 -0.44 11.19
N ALA A 76 5.08 0.12 12.04
CA ALA A 76 3.66 -0.18 12.04
C ALA A 76 2.80 1.04 12.36
N GLN A 77 1.72 1.18 11.60
CA GLN A 77 0.67 2.17 11.81
C GLN A 77 -0.68 1.47 11.88
N LEU A 78 -1.39 1.67 12.99
CA LEU A 78 -2.71 1.12 13.23
C LEU A 78 -3.68 2.26 13.53
N SER A 79 -4.76 2.37 12.77
CA SER A 79 -5.81 3.36 13.02
C SER A 79 -7.15 2.91 12.43
N LEU A 80 -8.22 3.64 12.75
CA LEU A 80 -9.53 3.34 12.17
C LEU A 80 -9.68 3.93 10.76
N LEU A 81 -9.27 5.19 10.55
CA LEU A 81 -9.56 5.86 9.28
C LEU A 81 -8.37 5.87 8.32
N ALA A 82 -7.22 6.41 8.71
CA ALA A 82 -6.14 6.58 7.75
C ALA A 82 -4.74 6.44 8.35
N ASN A 83 -3.85 5.82 7.59
CA ASN A 83 -2.42 5.82 7.83
C ASN A 83 -1.71 6.43 6.62
N TYR A 84 -0.76 7.32 6.89
CA TYR A 84 0.08 7.94 5.88
C TYR A 84 1.55 7.92 6.29
N SER A 85 2.43 7.57 5.38
CA SER A 85 3.88 7.65 5.62
C SER A 85 4.69 7.53 4.33
N GLY A 86 5.96 7.90 4.35
CA GLY A 86 6.89 7.65 3.26
C GLY A 86 7.09 6.15 3.03
N ASP A 87 7.58 5.47 4.05
CA ASP A 87 7.72 4.00 4.10
C ASP A 87 6.97 3.48 5.33
N ALA A 88 6.21 2.41 5.23
CA ALA A 88 5.62 1.73 6.38
C ALA A 88 5.46 0.25 6.12
N PRO A 89 6.29 -0.61 6.75
CA PRO A 89 6.15 -2.05 6.60
C PRO A 89 4.75 -2.59 6.88
N LEU A 90 4.07 -2.09 7.89
CA LEU A 90 2.71 -2.53 8.24
C LEU A 90 1.76 -1.33 8.39
N GLN A 91 0.67 -1.33 7.63
CA GLN A 91 -0.41 -0.36 7.76
C GLN A 91 -1.76 -1.07 7.83
N ILE A 92 -2.56 -0.76 8.85
CA ILE A 92 -3.93 -1.25 9.01
C ILE A 92 -4.83 -0.08 9.32
N ALA A 93 -5.74 0.25 8.38
CA ALA A 93 -6.76 1.31 8.51
C ALA A 93 -7.79 1.17 7.39
N LEU A 94 -8.84 1.98 7.41
CA LEU A 94 -9.76 2.07 6.27
C LEU A 94 -9.03 2.53 4.99
N ALA A 95 -8.10 3.50 5.13
CA ALA A 95 -7.24 3.95 4.04
C ALA A 95 -5.76 3.90 4.46
N ASN A 96 -4.92 3.26 3.65
CA ASN A 96 -3.48 3.18 3.85
C ASN A 96 -2.76 3.80 2.65
N ILE A 97 -1.85 4.73 2.94
CA ILE A 97 -1.04 5.41 1.92
C ILE A 97 0.42 5.32 2.33
N SER A 98 1.24 4.72 1.47
CA SER A 98 2.69 4.72 1.58
C SER A 98 3.27 5.31 0.29
N GLU A 99 4.04 6.39 0.40
CA GLU A 99 4.61 7.05 -0.79
C GLU A 99 5.62 6.18 -1.53
N GLN A 100 6.33 5.31 -0.83
CA GLN A 100 7.34 4.45 -1.44
C GLN A 100 7.03 2.98 -1.21
N ARG A 101 7.31 2.45 -0.02
CA ARG A 101 7.27 1.00 0.23
C ARG A 101 6.38 0.66 1.41
N SER A 102 5.63 -0.43 1.24
CA SER A 102 5.01 -1.15 2.33
C SER A 102 5.25 -2.65 2.18
N PHE A 103 5.30 -3.37 3.29
CA PHE A 103 5.29 -4.82 3.24
C PHE A 103 3.85 -5.34 3.21
N PHE A 104 3.01 -4.81 4.09
CA PHE A 104 1.62 -5.26 4.24
C PHE A 104 0.67 -4.07 4.46
N GLN A 105 -0.36 -3.98 3.65
CA GLN A 105 -1.47 -3.03 3.81
C GLN A 105 -2.80 -3.77 3.89
N LEU A 106 -3.56 -3.50 4.95
CA LEU A 106 -4.92 -4.01 5.14
C LEU A 106 -5.89 -2.85 5.34
N GLY A 107 -6.83 -2.69 4.40
CA GLY A 107 -7.81 -1.61 4.46
C GLY A 107 -8.77 -1.66 3.27
N ALA A 108 -9.79 -0.81 3.28
CA ALA A 108 -10.65 -0.70 2.10
C ALA A 108 -9.89 -0.08 0.91
N LEU A 109 -9.02 0.89 1.19
CA LEU A 109 -8.22 1.60 0.18
C LEU A 109 -6.74 1.47 0.52
N ASN A 110 -5.94 0.89 -0.37
CA ASN A 110 -4.51 0.74 -0.20
C ASN A 110 -3.75 1.34 -1.38
N PHE A 111 -2.86 2.28 -1.09
CA PHE A 111 -2.01 2.95 -2.06
C PHE A 111 -0.54 2.82 -1.65
N SER A 112 0.30 2.40 -2.57
CA SER A 112 1.74 2.34 -2.34
C SER A 112 2.46 2.34 -3.68
N GLU A 113 3.60 3.00 -3.78
CA GLU A 113 4.45 2.83 -4.96
C GLU A 113 4.86 1.35 -5.09
N ARG A 114 5.31 0.73 -3.98
CA ARG A 114 5.67 -0.68 -3.90
C ARG A 114 5.04 -1.32 -2.67
N ALA A 115 4.26 -2.37 -2.87
CA ALA A 115 3.72 -3.16 -1.77
C ALA A 115 3.98 -4.65 -2.00
N HIS A 116 4.36 -5.39 -0.96
CA HIS A 116 4.45 -6.84 -1.07
C HIS A 116 3.07 -7.50 -0.99
N VAL A 117 2.22 -7.03 -0.08
CA VAL A 117 0.86 -7.55 0.09
C VAL A 117 -0.11 -6.40 0.30
N GLN A 118 -1.18 -6.37 -0.50
CA GLN A 118 -2.30 -5.45 -0.33
C GLN A 118 -3.61 -6.24 -0.27
N LEU A 119 -4.36 -6.07 0.82
CA LEU A 119 -5.67 -6.67 1.03
C LEU A 119 -6.71 -5.57 1.22
N GLY A 120 -7.65 -5.43 0.28
CA GLY A 120 -8.63 -4.35 0.36
C GLY A 120 -9.63 -4.33 -0.78
N ALA A 121 -10.62 -3.45 -0.71
CA ALA A 121 -11.54 -3.29 -1.83
C ALA A 121 -10.85 -2.68 -3.06
N TYR A 122 -10.00 -1.67 -2.83
CA TYR A 122 -9.21 -1.03 -3.88
C TYR A 122 -7.73 -1.05 -3.50
N ASN A 123 -6.89 -1.61 -4.37
CA ASN A 123 -5.45 -1.67 -4.20
C ASN A 123 -4.75 -1.03 -5.41
N SER A 124 -3.82 -0.12 -5.15
CA SER A 124 -3.03 0.54 -6.18
C SER A 124 -1.55 0.52 -5.86
N GLY A 125 -0.72 0.28 -6.89
CA GLY A 125 0.73 0.33 -6.78
C GLY A 125 1.38 0.56 -8.14
N GLU A 126 2.41 1.39 -8.19
CA GLU A 126 3.06 1.79 -9.43
C GLU A 126 4.18 0.82 -9.85
N ILE A 127 4.84 0.19 -8.89
CA ILE A 127 5.93 -0.76 -9.13
C ILE A 127 5.49 -2.13 -8.64
N ALA A 128 5.57 -3.12 -9.52
CA ALA A 128 5.12 -4.48 -9.36
C ALA A 128 5.02 -4.99 -7.91
N PRO A 129 3.85 -4.99 -7.31
CA PRO A 129 3.63 -5.51 -5.96
C PRO A 129 3.74 -7.05 -5.95
N GLY A 130 3.79 -7.63 -4.76
CA GLY A 130 3.75 -9.08 -4.59
C GLY A 130 2.36 -9.67 -4.81
N VAL A 131 1.51 -9.60 -3.80
CA VAL A 131 0.15 -10.16 -3.81
C VAL A 131 -0.89 -9.06 -3.63
N ARG A 132 -1.92 -9.07 -4.45
CA ARG A 132 -3.09 -8.20 -4.30
C ARG A 132 -4.37 -8.99 -4.26
N LEU A 133 -5.17 -8.79 -3.23
CA LEU A 133 -6.51 -9.34 -3.11
C LEU A 133 -7.51 -8.21 -2.90
N GLY A 134 -8.51 -8.08 -3.77
CA GLY A 134 -9.45 -6.98 -3.68
C GLY A 134 -10.66 -7.09 -4.59
N LEU A 135 -11.45 -6.02 -4.66
CA LEU A 135 -12.46 -5.88 -5.69
C LEU A 135 -11.85 -5.28 -6.96
N VAL A 136 -10.97 -4.29 -6.79
CA VAL A 136 -10.26 -3.64 -7.90
C VAL A 136 -8.78 -3.52 -7.56
N ASN A 137 -7.93 -4.00 -8.43
CA ASN A 137 -6.48 -3.82 -8.38
C ASN A 137 -6.04 -2.98 -9.59
N THR A 138 -5.24 -1.93 -9.35
CA THR A 138 -4.78 -1.02 -10.42
C THR A 138 -3.27 -0.76 -10.36
N GLY A 139 -2.72 -0.25 -11.47
CA GLY A 139 -1.32 0.16 -11.57
C GLY A 139 -0.43 -0.90 -12.22
N ALA A 140 0.76 -1.13 -11.70
CA ALA A 140 1.62 -2.20 -12.18
C ALA A 140 1.17 -3.56 -11.64
N GLY A 141 1.21 -4.59 -12.47
CA GLY A 141 0.86 -5.94 -12.07
C GLY A 141 2.00 -6.67 -11.37
N GLY A 142 1.65 -7.43 -10.34
CA GLY A 142 2.57 -8.31 -9.60
C GLY A 142 2.32 -9.80 -9.85
N PRO A 143 3.08 -10.68 -9.18
CA PRO A 143 3.03 -12.12 -9.43
C PRO A 143 1.67 -12.76 -9.15
N PHE A 144 0.88 -12.21 -8.21
CA PHE A 144 -0.44 -12.74 -7.90
C PHE A 144 -1.46 -11.63 -7.68
N GLN A 145 -2.51 -11.61 -8.51
CA GLN A 145 -3.61 -10.67 -8.42
C GLN A 145 -4.95 -11.41 -8.49
N PHE A 146 -5.78 -11.19 -7.48
CA PHE A 146 -7.13 -11.75 -7.41
C PHE A 146 -8.13 -10.63 -7.12
N SER A 147 -9.07 -10.40 -8.04
CA SER A 147 -10.07 -9.35 -7.90
C SER A 147 -11.26 -9.56 -8.82
N VAL A 148 -12.27 -8.71 -8.69
CA VAL A 148 -13.29 -8.60 -9.74
C VAL A 148 -12.68 -7.94 -10.98
N ALA A 149 -11.89 -6.87 -10.79
CA ALA A 149 -11.21 -6.20 -11.90
C ALA A 149 -9.71 -5.97 -11.59
N ASN A 150 -8.83 -6.49 -12.44
CA ASN A 150 -7.41 -6.18 -12.49
C ASN A 150 -7.15 -5.26 -13.68
N ILE A 151 -6.71 -4.03 -13.43
CA ILE A 151 -6.47 -3.00 -14.45
C ILE A 151 -5.01 -2.53 -14.36
N ASN A 152 -4.16 -3.11 -15.18
CA ASN A 152 -2.72 -2.90 -15.15
C ASN A 152 -2.30 -2.01 -16.32
N THR A 153 -2.14 -0.72 -16.05
CA THR A 153 -1.81 0.33 -17.03
C THR A 153 -0.37 0.81 -16.94
N SER A 154 0.40 0.31 -15.97
CA SER A 154 1.77 0.75 -15.72
C SER A 154 2.74 -0.38 -16.01
N GLY A 155 3.39 -0.31 -17.18
CA GLY A 155 4.49 -1.20 -17.52
C GLY A 155 4.09 -2.65 -17.80
N ARG A 156 5.03 -3.55 -17.52
CA ARG A 156 4.88 -4.98 -17.74
C ARG A 156 4.30 -5.66 -16.50
N THR A 157 3.21 -6.36 -16.68
CA THR A 157 2.59 -7.23 -15.67
C THR A 157 3.13 -8.64 -15.84
N TYR A 158 3.41 -9.34 -14.75
CA TYR A 158 3.87 -10.72 -14.80
C TYR A 158 3.16 -11.59 -13.76
N GLY A 159 3.12 -12.90 -14.02
CA GLY A 159 2.60 -13.90 -13.12
C GLY A 159 1.14 -14.25 -13.37
N PHE A 160 0.31 -14.28 -12.32
CA PHE A 160 -1.06 -14.77 -12.37
C PHE A 160 -2.07 -13.69 -12.02
N SER A 161 -2.97 -13.39 -12.95
CA SER A 161 -4.08 -12.44 -12.76
C SER A 161 -5.42 -13.17 -12.89
N ALA A 162 -6.20 -13.23 -11.82
CA ALA A 162 -7.53 -13.83 -11.83
C ALA A 162 -8.61 -12.81 -11.45
N GLY A 163 -9.65 -12.75 -12.26
CA GLY A 163 -10.76 -11.80 -12.05
C GLY A 163 -11.86 -11.96 -13.08
N VAL A 164 -12.95 -11.23 -12.92
CA VAL A 164 -13.97 -11.15 -13.98
C VAL A 164 -13.42 -10.38 -15.17
N TRP A 165 -12.72 -9.29 -14.90
CA TRP A 165 -12.10 -8.42 -15.89
C TRP A 165 -10.60 -8.29 -15.62
N ASN A 166 -9.78 -8.68 -16.59
CA ASN A 166 -8.34 -8.49 -16.55
C ASN A 166 -7.91 -7.64 -17.76
N TYR A 167 -7.25 -6.52 -17.48
CA TYR A 167 -6.66 -5.64 -18.48
C TYR A 167 -5.17 -5.44 -18.19
N ALA A 168 -4.35 -5.58 -19.22
CA ALA A 168 -2.94 -5.23 -19.15
C ALA A 168 -2.44 -4.68 -20.49
N GLU A 169 -1.52 -3.71 -20.48
CA GLU A 169 -0.81 -3.32 -21.69
C GLU A 169 0.15 -4.43 -22.12
N LYS A 170 0.95 -4.93 -21.17
CA LYS A 170 1.87 -6.06 -21.39
C LYS A 170 1.72 -7.07 -20.27
N HIS A 171 1.53 -8.34 -20.62
CA HIS A 171 1.38 -9.40 -19.63
C HIS A 171 2.25 -10.62 -19.96
N ASP A 172 3.04 -11.05 -18.96
CA ASP A 172 3.83 -12.27 -19.02
C ASP A 172 3.30 -13.26 -18.00
N GLY A 173 2.59 -14.30 -18.45
CA GLY A 173 2.05 -15.29 -17.57
C GLY A 173 0.62 -15.69 -17.87
N VAL A 174 -0.22 -15.82 -16.85
CA VAL A 174 -1.59 -16.34 -16.99
C VAL A 174 -2.63 -15.32 -16.57
N MET A 175 -3.59 -15.07 -17.44
CA MET A 175 -4.81 -14.31 -17.15
C MET A 175 -6.01 -15.26 -17.13
N LEU A 176 -6.70 -15.35 -16.01
CA LEU A 176 -7.91 -16.16 -15.86
C LEU A 176 -9.10 -15.24 -15.56
N GLY A 177 -10.11 -15.24 -16.45
CA GLY A 177 -11.26 -14.36 -16.26
C GLY A 177 -12.39 -14.57 -17.23
N VAL A 178 -13.47 -13.82 -17.08
CA VAL A 178 -14.53 -13.77 -18.09
C VAL A 178 -14.06 -12.98 -19.30
N PHE A 179 -13.43 -11.83 -19.04
CA PHE A 179 -12.87 -10.94 -20.05
C PHE A 179 -11.39 -10.70 -19.76
N ASN A 180 -10.51 -11.06 -20.70
CA ASN A 180 -9.09 -10.82 -20.62
C ASN A 180 -8.63 -9.99 -21.82
N TYR A 181 -7.88 -8.91 -21.55
CA TYR A 181 -7.31 -8.05 -22.57
C TYR A 181 -5.81 -7.83 -22.31
N ALA A 182 -5.00 -8.02 -23.35
CA ALA A 182 -3.61 -7.63 -23.34
C ALA A 182 -3.24 -7.03 -24.71
N ASP A 183 -2.47 -5.93 -24.74
CA ASP A 183 -1.87 -5.45 -25.98
C ASP A 183 -0.76 -6.39 -26.44
N GLU A 184 0.12 -6.76 -25.51
CA GLU A 184 1.20 -7.73 -25.69
C GLU A 184 1.05 -8.83 -24.64
N LEU A 185 1.08 -10.07 -25.08
CA LEU A 185 0.97 -11.26 -24.23
C LEU A 185 2.15 -12.20 -24.48
N ASP A 186 2.84 -12.55 -23.39
CA ASP A 186 3.80 -13.67 -23.37
C ASP A 186 3.29 -14.68 -22.34
N GLY A 187 2.37 -15.53 -22.78
CA GLY A 187 1.69 -16.46 -21.88
C GLY A 187 0.31 -16.87 -22.38
N VAL A 188 -0.64 -16.99 -21.46
CA VAL A 188 -1.96 -17.57 -21.76
C VAL A 188 -3.09 -16.74 -21.13
N GLN A 189 -4.13 -16.53 -21.92
CA GLN A 189 -5.43 -16.02 -21.46
C GLN A 189 -6.45 -17.15 -21.47
N VAL A 190 -7.17 -17.36 -20.38
CA VAL A 190 -8.24 -18.33 -20.25
C VAL A 190 -9.53 -17.63 -19.83
N GLY A 191 -10.56 -17.67 -20.68
CA GLY A 191 -11.80 -16.97 -20.40
C GLY A 191 -12.82 -17.03 -21.52
N LEU A 192 -13.98 -16.41 -21.33
CA LEU A 192 -15.01 -16.37 -22.38
C LEU A 192 -14.59 -15.48 -23.54
N ILE A 193 -13.94 -14.35 -23.24
CA ILE A 193 -13.46 -13.40 -24.24
C ILE A 193 -12.01 -13.08 -23.90
N ASN A 194 -11.11 -13.49 -24.80
CA ASN A 194 -9.69 -13.24 -24.66
C ASN A 194 -9.23 -12.40 -25.85
N ILE A 195 -8.67 -11.21 -25.56
CA ILE A 195 -8.16 -10.28 -26.57
C ILE A 195 -6.65 -10.14 -26.40
N HIS A 196 -5.91 -10.51 -27.43
CA HIS A 196 -4.48 -10.25 -27.56
C HIS A 196 -4.27 -9.37 -28.80
N ARG A 197 -4.20 -8.04 -28.60
CA ARG A 197 -4.26 -7.06 -29.70
C ARG A 197 -3.16 -7.24 -30.74
N LYS A 198 -1.95 -7.55 -30.31
CA LYS A 198 -0.79 -7.76 -31.20
C LYS A 198 -0.54 -9.25 -31.51
N GLY A 199 -1.39 -10.14 -31.06
CA GLY A 199 -1.26 -11.56 -31.28
C GLY A 199 -1.67 -12.02 -32.67
N ARG A 200 -1.38 -13.27 -33.00
CA ARG A 200 -1.77 -13.90 -34.26
C ARG A 200 -3.31 -13.97 -34.43
N PHE A 201 -3.99 -14.21 -33.32
CA PHE A 201 -5.45 -14.18 -33.24
C PHE A 201 -5.86 -13.10 -32.23
N SER A 202 -6.45 -12.04 -32.72
CA SER A 202 -6.77 -10.90 -31.88
C SER A 202 -7.86 -11.18 -30.85
N ILE A 203 -8.79 -12.07 -31.15
CA ILE A 203 -9.90 -12.44 -30.25
C ILE A 203 -10.14 -13.92 -30.34
N LEU A 204 -10.08 -14.62 -29.20
CA LEU A 204 -10.41 -16.04 -29.10
C LEU A 204 -11.26 -16.32 -27.85
N PRO A 205 -12.36 -17.10 -27.95
CA PRO A 205 -13.04 -17.66 -26.80
C PRO A 205 -12.28 -18.86 -26.25
N GLY A 206 -12.37 -19.10 -24.95
CA GLY A 206 -11.72 -20.21 -24.29
C GLY A 206 -10.27 -19.92 -23.94
N VAL A 207 -9.34 -20.09 -24.84
CA VAL A 207 -7.90 -19.91 -24.61
C VAL A 207 -7.27 -19.09 -25.74
N ASN A 208 -6.41 -18.14 -25.38
CA ASN A 208 -5.57 -17.34 -26.29
C ASN A 208 -4.12 -17.32 -25.79
N PHE A 209 -3.14 -17.18 -26.68
CA PHE A 209 -1.70 -17.21 -26.41
C PHE A 209 -0.89 -16.41 -27.44
#